data_e2d7353eae29d48ef793286d39afcb7f
#
_entry.id   e2d7353eae29d48ef793286d39afcb7f
#
_cell.length_a   1.000
_cell.length_b   1.000
_cell.length_c   1.000
_cell.angle_alpha   90.00
_cell.angle_beta   90.00
_cell.angle_gamma   90.00
#
_symmetry.space_group_name_H-M   'P 1'
#
loop_
_entity.id
_entity.type
_entity.pdbx_description
1 polymer ?
#
loop_
_entity_poly.entity_id
_entity_poly.type
_entity_poly.pdbx_seq_one_letter_code
_entity_poly.pdbx_strand_id
1 'polypeptide(L)'
;MEGNGSGSQNGNHPGSVGRVYIFDTTLRDGEQSPGFHLNATSKLRLARQLQRLGVDVIETGYPSQSASEQEAAKRIAREIREVTVTALAKADRDEIDTVWSAIREAESPQIHIVVPVSDLHLERKLGMTRAEVLRKGTEAIAYARSLCDRVQYSAEDAGRADLDYLVESVEAMIEAGATVVNLPDTAGYCVPAEFGELVRHVMTQARGAGRVLFSVHCHNDLGLATANAQAGLEAGARRVECTVNGIGERAGNTSLEEIVMLLKVRKARLGLDTSVDTTELTRTSRLVAELTGTPVQPNKAVVGANAFAHGGAMQQEGVLKDRESYEIMRPEDVGLAESRIVLTARSGRGAFRHRLARLGLKTSQRSEDAAWDRFLRIADTKPEVTDDDLRAIVGAAENASHHGRSGDTDAHVADALRHLIFG
;
A
#
# COMPACT_ATOMS: atom_id res chain seq x y z
N MET A 1 49.64 8.13 -22.76
CA MET A 1 49.18 7.96 -21.36
C MET A 1 47.67 8.04 -21.42
N GLU A 2 47.09 6.88 -21.34
CA GLU A 2 45.64 6.68 -21.53
C GLU A 2 44.93 7.01 -20.24
N GLY A 3 43.93 7.89 -20.32
CA GLY A 3 43.02 8.24 -19.20
C GLY A 3 41.70 7.49 -19.34
N ASN A 4 41.50 6.47 -18.50
CA ASN A 4 40.27 5.69 -18.41
C ASN A 4 39.13 6.56 -17.88
N GLY A 5 38.17 6.85 -18.75
CA GLY A 5 36.84 7.37 -18.38
C GLY A 5 35.87 6.22 -18.13
N SER A 6 35.60 5.89 -16.90
CA SER A 6 34.58 4.92 -16.52
C SER A 6 33.19 5.50 -16.70
N GLY A 7 32.62 5.36 -17.89
CA GLY A 7 31.19 5.57 -18.13
C GLY A 7 30.41 4.40 -17.54
N SER A 8 29.59 4.68 -16.55
CA SER A 8 28.61 3.75 -15.96
C SER A 8 27.55 3.43 -17.02
N GLN A 9 27.74 2.35 -17.75
CA GLN A 9 26.68 1.77 -18.59
C GLN A 9 25.72 1.02 -17.69
N ASN A 10 24.50 1.53 -17.55
CA ASN A 10 23.34 0.76 -17.07
C ASN A 10 22.96 -0.29 -18.13
N GLY A 11 23.81 -1.28 -18.30
CA GLY A 11 23.54 -2.44 -19.12
C GLY A 11 22.67 -3.43 -18.37
N ASN A 12 21.42 -3.55 -18.78
CA ASN A 12 20.56 -4.66 -18.38
C ASN A 12 21.19 -5.96 -18.87
N HIS A 13 21.94 -6.65 -18.02
CA HIS A 13 22.36 -8.02 -18.28
C HIS A 13 21.10 -8.91 -18.24
N PRO A 14 20.89 -9.81 -19.24
CA PRO A 14 19.79 -10.79 -19.17
C PRO A 14 19.99 -11.65 -17.92
N GLY A 15 19.12 -11.45 -16.91
CA GLY A 15 19.17 -12.16 -15.64
C GLY A 15 19.30 -11.28 -14.38
N SER A 16 19.62 -9.98 -14.50
CA SER A 16 19.60 -9.08 -13.33
C SER A 16 18.18 -8.58 -13.06
N VAL A 17 17.73 -8.77 -11.81
CA VAL A 17 16.44 -8.24 -11.34
C VAL A 17 16.57 -6.73 -11.15
N GLY A 18 15.68 -5.97 -11.82
CA GLY A 18 15.65 -4.51 -11.71
C GLY A 18 15.11 -4.07 -10.33
N ARG A 19 15.81 -3.13 -9.68
CA ARG A 19 15.33 -2.57 -8.40
C ARG A 19 14.23 -1.54 -8.64
N VAL A 20 13.15 -1.64 -7.84
CA VAL A 20 12.10 -0.63 -7.71
C VAL A 20 12.24 0.04 -6.35
N TYR A 21 12.30 1.37 -6.36
CA TYR A 21 12.35 2.20 -5.17
C TYR A 21 10.94 2.53 -4.70
N ILE A 22 10.67 2.35 -3.42
CA ILE A 22 9.37 2.68 -2.80
C ILE A 22 9.46 4.03 -2.11
N PHE A 23 8.65 4.96 -2.60
CA PHE A 23 8.47 6.30 -2.03
C PHE A 23 7.15 6.32 -1.27
N ASP A 24 7.22 6.43 0.04
CA ASP A 24 6.04 6.52 0.88
C ASP A 24 5.60 7.98 1.06
N THR A 25 4.37 8.28 0.68
CA THR A 25 3.72 9.59 0.86
C THR A 25 2.55 9.54 1.86
N THR A 26 2.52 8.53 2.74
CA THR A 26 1.46 8.39 3.76
C THR A 26 1.36 9.62 4.65
N LEU A 27 2.50 10.25 4.99
CA LEU A 27 2.57 11.42 5.86
C LEU A 27 2.28 12.76 5.13
N ARG A 28 2.15 12.74 3.80
CA ARG A 28 1.80 13.93 3.00
C ARG A 28 0.47 13.72 2.29
N ASP A 29 0.41 12.94 1.20
CA ASP A 29 -0.82 12.69 0.43
C ASP A 29 -1.80 11.82 1.21
N GLY A 30 -1.29 10.81 1.92
CA GLY A 30 -2.10 9.96 2.79
C GLY A 30 -2.88 10.76 3.83
N GLU A 31 -2.24 11.74 4.45
CA GLU A 31 -2.88 12.61 5.46
C GLU A 31 -3.91 13.58 4.86
N GLN A 32 -3.88 13.82 3.55
CA GLN A 32 -4.90 14.63 2.86
C GLN A 32 -6.26 13.92 2.74
N SER A 33 -6.37 12.68 3.19
CA SER A 33 -7.67 12.00 3.31
C SER A 33 -8.61 12.80 4.21
N PRO A 34 -9.84 13.10 3.76
CA PRO A 34 -10.80 13.83 4.59
C PRO A 34 -11.04 13.15 5.95
N GLY A 35 -10.92 13.92 7.03
CA GLY A 35 -11.07 13.42 8.41
C GLY A 35 -9.79 12.90 9.06
N PHE A 36 -8.65 12.89 8.36
CA PHE A 36 -7.37 12.49 8.94
C PHE A 36 -6.64 13.69 9.55
N HIS A 37 -5.93 13.42 10.63
CA HIS A 37 -5.01 14.38 11.24
C HIS A 37 -3.94 13.65 12.03
N LEU A 38 -2.68 13.87 11.65
CA LEU A 38 -1.51 13.31 12.32
C LEU A 38 -0.68 14.43 12.95
N ASN A 39 -0.59 14.45 14.28
CA ASN A 39 0.32 15.37 14.95
C ASN A 39 1.79 14.94 14.76
N ALA A 40 2.73 15.82 15.10
CA ALA A 40 4.17 15.57 14.90
C ALA A 40 4.67 14.28 15.58
N THR A 41 4.09 13.89 16.72
CA THR A 41 4.47 12.65 17.43
C THR A 41 3.97 11.42 16.68
N SER A 42 2.74 11.45 16.16
CA SER A 42 2.18 10.39 15.32
C SER A 42 2.94 10.24 14.01
N LYS A 43 3.27 11.36 13.35
CA LYS A 43 4.09 11.36 12.13
C LYS A 43 5.47 10.73 12.37
N LEU A 44 6.14 11.09 13.45
CA LEU A 44 7.44 10.52 13.78
C LEU A 44 7.34 9.02 14.12
N ARG A 45 6.29 8.60 14.85
CA ARG A 45 6.05 7.18 15.16
C ARG A 45 5.87 6.37 13.87
N LEU A 46 5.11 6.91 12.92
CA LEU A 46 4.91 6.26 11.62
C LEU A 46 6.18 6.29 10.77
N ALA A 47 6.93 7.39 10.72
CA ALA A 47 8.20 7.49 10.00
C ALA A 47 9.21 6.43 10.46
N ARG A 48 9.31 6.19 11.78
CA ARG A 48 10.14 5.09 12.32
C ARG A 48 9.68 3.71 11.88
N GLN A 49 8.37 3.50 11.75
CA GLN A 49 7.83 2.23 11.23
C GLN A 49 8.08 2.07 9.73
N LEU A 50 7.97 3.15 8.94
CA LEU A 50 8.29 3.16 7.52
C LEU A 50 9.79 2.88 7.26
N GLN A 51 10.68 3.46 8.09
CA GLN A 51 12.11 3.11 8.06
C GLN A 51 12.33 1.63 8.36
N ARG A 52 11.66 1.07 9.37
CA ARG A 52 11.74 -0.37 9.70
C ARG A 52 11.18 -1.25 8.58
N LEU A 53 10.11 -0.82 7.93
CA LEU A 53 9.54 -1.48 6.75
C LEU A 53 10.53 -1.49 5.57
N GLY A 54 11.48 -0.56 5.54
CA GLY A 54 12.51 -0.49 4.52
C GLY A 54 12.08 0.23 3.24
N VAL A 55 11.22 1.25 3.34
CA VAL A 55 10.94 2.15 2.21
C VAL A 55 12.19 2.96 1.87
N ASP A 56 12.33 3.36 0.61
CA ASP A 56 13.51 4.10 0.13
C ASP A 56 13.41 5.61 0.39
N VAL A 57 12.19 6.15 0.37
CA VAL A 57 11.91 7.58 0.56
C VAL A 57 10.68 7.76 1.45
N ILE A 58 10.74 8.70 2.38
CA ILE A 58 9.62 9.15 3.21
C ILE A 58 9.34 10.63 2.90
N GLU A 59 8.14 10.93 2.43
CA GLU A 59 7.65 12.29 2.27
C GLU A 59 6.95 12.74 3.54
N THR A 60 7.53 13.72 4.22
CA THR A 60 7.16 14.08 5.60
C THR A 60 5.91 14.93 5.73
N GLY A 61 5.47 15.57 4.65
CA GLY A 61 4.35 16.49 4.63
C GLY A 61 4.55 17.68 3.70
N TYR A 62 3.80 18.75 3.97
CA TYR A 62 3.89 20.02 3.26
C TYR A 62 4.25 21.16 4.24
N PRO A 63 5.54 21.37 4.53
CA PRO A 63 6.01 22.28 5.58
C PRO A 63 5.52 23.73 5.45
N SER A 64 5.27 24.20 4.23
CA SER A 64 4.76 25.56 3.99
C SER A 64 3.29 25.74 4.40
N GLN A 65 2.57 24.65 4.69
CA GLN A 65 1.17 24.72 5.08
C GLN A 65 0.96 25.20 6.52
N SER A 66 1.84 24.81 7.45
CA SER A 66 1.74 25.21 8.86
C SER A 66 3.04 25.02 9.63
N ALA A 67 3.15 25.72 10.78
CA ALA A 67 4.27 25.53 11.71
C ALA A 67 4.33 24.10 12.27
N SER A 68 3.19 23.42 12.44
CA SER A 68 3.12 22.03 12.90
C SER A 68 3.72 21.08 11.86
N GLU A 69 3.41 21.27 10.58
CA GLU A 69 3.99 20.51 9.47
C GLU A 69 5.51 20.71 9.40
N GLN A 70 5.97 21.95 9.52
CA GLN A 70 7.38 22.25 9.52
C GLN A 70 8.12 21.58 10.71
N GLU A 71 7.54 21.62 11.90
CA GLU A 71 8.12 20.98 13.08
C GLU A 71 8.15 19.45 12.95
N ALA A 72 7.08 18.85 12.43
CA ALA A 72 7.04 17.42 12.17
C ALA A 72 8.14 16.99 11.19
N ALA A 73 8.29 17.71 10.08
CA ALA A 73 9.33 17.44 9.09
C ALA A 73 10.75 17.57 9.70
N LYS A 74 11.01 18.61 10.49
CA LYS A 74 12.30 18.80 11.21
C LYS A 74 12.61 17.63 12.15
N ARG A 75 11.62 17.18 12.92
CA ARG A 75 11.82 16.05 13.85
C ARG A 75 12.12 14.75 13.08
N ILE A 76 11.40 14.48 12.00
CA ILE A 76 11.65 13.32 11.15
C ILE A 76 13.05 13.40 10.53
N ALA A 77 13.43 14.54 9.96
CA ALA A 77 14.75 14.76 9.37
C ALA A 77 15.92 14.51 10.33
N ARG A 78 15.74 14.86 11.61
CA ARG A 78 16.76 14.64 12.65
C ARG A 78 16.87 13.18 13.10
N GLU A 79 15.78 12.44 13.09
CA GLU A 79 15.71 11.12 13.71
C GLU A 79 15.79 9.96 12.70
N ILE A 80 15.25 10.13 11.49
CA ILE A 80 15.25 9.09 10.47
C ILE A 80 16.60 9.04 9.77
N ARG A 81 17.17 7.83 9.68
CA ARG A 81 18.45 7.53 9.02
C ARG A 81 18.22 6.43 7.97
N GLU A 82 19.15 6.21 7.09
CA GLU A 82 19.11 5.13 6.08
C GLU A 82 18.01 5.26 5.03
N VAL A 83 17.14 6.27 5.13
CA VAL A 83 16.03 6.56 4.22
C VAL A 83 16.14 7.99 3.71
N THR A 84 15.83 8.21 2.44
CA THR A 84 15.74 9.57 1.91
C THR A 84 14.53 10.27 2.52
N VAL A 85 14.75 11.45 3.10
CA VAL A 85 13.69 12.29 3.68
C VAL A 85 13.38 13.43 2.73
N THR A 86 12.12 13.57 2.35
CA THR A 86 11.67 14.62 1.42
C THR A 86 10.44 15.35 1.94
N ALA A 87 10.16 16.50 1.38
CA ALA A 87 8.95 17.27 1.60
C ALA A 87 8.59 18.09 0.36
N LEU A 88 7.28 18.35 0.19
CA LEU A 88 6.70 18.99 -0.97
C LEU A 88 6.84 20.51 -0.92
N ALA A 89 7.20 21.13 -2.04
CA ALA A 89 7.10 22.57 -2.32
C ALA A 89 6.45 22.80 -3.68
N LYS A 90 5.75 23.91 -3.83
CA LYS A 90 5.44 24.46 -5.16
C LYS A 90 6.68 25.11 -5.77
N ALA A 91 6.59 25.47 -7.04
CA ALA A 91 7.63 26.23 -7.73
C ALA A 91 7.67 27.71 -7.25
N ASP A 92 8.00 27.86 -5.99
CA ASP A 92 8.07 29.13 -5.27
C ASP A 92 9.29 29.12 -4.33
N ARG A 93 10.06 30.25 -4.33
CA ARG A 93 11.32 30.30 -3.60
C ARG A 93 11.14 30.21 -2.08
N ASP A 94 10.12 30.89 -1.54
CA ASP A 94 9.88 30.92 -0.09
C ASP A 94 9.41 29.54 0.41
N GLU A 95 8.63 28.80 -0.41
CA GLU A 95 8.25 27.43 -0.11
C GLU A 95 9.46 26.49 -0.15
N ILE A 96 10.36 26.65 -1.13
CA ILE A 96 11.60 25.85 -1.23
C ILE A 96 12.50 26.10 -0.03
N ASP A 97 12.67 27.36 0.41
CA ASP A 97 13.45 27.72 1.60
C ASP A 97 12.83 27.11 2.86
N THR A 98 11.51 27.14 2.98
CA THR A 98 10.78 26.53 4.09
C THR A 98 11.00 25.02 4.13
N VAL A 99 10.87 24.34 3.00
CA VAL A 99 11.14 22.90 2.88
C VAL A 99 12.60 22.60 3.21
N TRP A 100 13.55 23.33 2.63
CA TRP A 100 14.97 23.11 2.88
C TRP A 100 15.30 23.28 4.37
N SER A 101 14.77 24.33 5.01
CA SER A 101 14.96 24.54 6.44
C SER A 101 14.44 23.39 7.30
N ALA A 102 13.43 22.67 6.83
CA ALA A 102 12.82 21.56 7.55
C ALA A 102 13.59 20.24 7.37
N ILE A 103 14.16 19.98 6.18
CA ILE A 103 14.74 18.66 5.88
C ILE A 103 16.27 18.63 5.78
N ARG A 104 16.97 19.77 5.78
CA ARG A 104 18.43 19.84 5.58
C ARG A 104 19.27 19.07 6.59
N GLU A 105 18.70 18.75 7.77
CA GLU A 105 19.37 17.96 8.80
C GLU A 105 19.23 16.44 8.59
N ALA A 106 18.46 16.00 7.58
CA ALA A 106 18.39 14.61 7.22
C ALA A 106 19.73 14.09 6.68
N GLU A 107 20.02 12.81 6.89
CA GLU A 107 21.21 12.18 6.33
C GLU A 107 21.19 12.15 4.80
N SER A 108 20.00 12.00 4.23
CA SER A 108 19.75 11.96 2.79
C SER A 108 18.53 12.83 2.44
N PRO A 109 18.71 14.19 2.37
CA PRO A 109 17.60 15.07 2.03
C PRO A 109 17.30 15.07 0.52
N GLN A 110 16.02 15.26 0.16
CA GLN A 110 15.56 15.50 -1.20
C GLN A 110 14.50 16.60 -1.19
N ILE A 111 14.61 17.60 -2.05
CA ILE A 111 13.54 18.61 -2.25
C ILE A 111 12.59 18.08 -3.35
N HIS A 112 11.28 18.10 -3.07
CA HIS A 112 10.24 17.69 -4.01
C HIS A 112 9.47 18.92 -4.49
N ILE A 113 9.54 19.22 -5.79
CA ILE A 113 8.87 20.37 -6.41
C ILE A 113 7.77 19.89 -7.35
N VAL A 114 6.56 20.42 -7.14
CA VAL A 114 5.40 20.15 -7.98
C VAL A 114 5.15 21.32 -8.95
N VAL A 115 4.99 20.99 -10.25
CA VAL A 115 4.68 21.95 -11.32
C VAL A 115 3.56 21.37 -12.18
N PRO A 116 2.39 22.04 -12.29
CA PRO A 116 1.32 21.60 -13.18
C PRO A 116 1.71 21.61 -14.65
N VAL A 117 1.20 20.63 -15.42
CA VAL A 117 1.52 20.49 -16.85
C VAL A 117 0.29 20.35 -17.75
N SER A 118 -0.91 20.08 -17.23
CA SER A 118 -2.11 20.04 -18.05
C SER A 118 -2.66 21.44 -18.32
N ASP A 119 -3.10 21.72 -19.54
CA ASP A 119 -3.74 23.00 -19.88
C ASP A 119 -4.91 23.32 -18.95
N LEU A 120 -5.64 22.28 -18.50
CA LEU A 120 -6.70 22.44 -17.52
C LEU A 120 -6.21 23.10 -16.22
N HIS A 121 -5.07 22.67 -15.70
CA HIS A 121 -4.49 23.25 -14.48
C HIS A 121 -3.83 24.61 -14.76
N LEU A 122 -3.14 24.74 -15.88
CA LEU A 122 -2.47 25.98 -16.25
C LEU A 122 -3.49 27.12 -16.39
N GLU A 123 -4.54 26.93 -17.20
CA GLU A 123 -5.53 27.95 -17.49
C GLU A 123 -6.50 28.22 -16.33
N ARG A 124 -7.08 27.14 -15.75
CA ARG A 124 -8.20 27.29 -14.80
C ARG A 124 -7.74 27.39 -13.33
N LYS A 125 -6.63 26.77 -12.96
CA LYS A 125 -6.10 26.80 -11.60
C LYS A 125 -5.09 27.92 -11.40
N LEU A 126 -4.19 28.13 -12.38
CA LEU A 126 -3.10 29.11 -12.27
C LEU A 126 -3.35 30.40 -13.03
N GLY A 127 -4.12 30.40 -14.12
CA GLY A 127 -4.27 31.54 -15.04
C GLY A 127 -2.95 31.91 -15.72
N MET A 128 -2.11 30.90 -16.02
CA MET A 128 -0.76 31.08 -16.58
C MET A 128 -0.62 30.34 -17.91
N THR A 129 0.23 30.86 -18.77
CA THR A 129 0.62 30.21 -20.03
C THR A 129 1.64 29.06 -19.76
N ARG A 130 1.76 28.13 -20.73
CA ARG A 130 2.79 27.06 -20.70
C ARG A 130 4.19 27.63 -20.52
N ALA A 131 4.54 28.71 -21.25
CA ALA A 131 5.84 29.36 -21.17
C ALA A 131 6.14 29.96 -19.78
N GLU A 132 5.15 30.58 -19.14
CA GLU A 132 5.29 31.14 -17.79
C GLU A 132 5.50 30.05 -16.75
N VAL A 133 4.75 28.95 -16.82
CA VAL A 133 4.89 27.82 -15.91
C VAL A 133 6.23 27.12 -16.12
N LEU A 134 6.65 26.92 -17.35
CA LEU A 134 7.95 26.32 -17.69
C LEU A 134 9.11 27.15 -17.11
N ARG A 135 9.09 28.47 -17.31
CA ARG A 135 10.09 29.38 -16.76
C ARG A 135 10.13 29.31 -15.21
N LYS A 136 8.97 29.42 -14.56
CA LYS A 136 8.90 29.33 -13.09
C LYS A 136 9.40 27.99 -12.58
N GLY A 137 9.02 26.90 -13.23
CA GLY A 137 9.46 25.56 -12.87
C GLY A 137 10.96 25.40 -12.98
N THR A 138 11.55 25.80 -14.11
CA THR A 138 13.01 25.72 -14.31
C THR A 138 13.80 26.57 -13.33
N GLU A 139 13.34 27.80 -13.04
CA GLU A 139 13.94 28.67 -12.01
C GLU A 139 13.88 28.02 -10.61
N ALA A 140 12.76 27.41 -10.26
CA ALA A 140 12.57 26.72 -8.98
C ALA A 140 13.46 25.49 -8.84
N ILE A 141 13.53 24.65 -9.88
CA ILE A 141 14.39 23.45 -9.89
C ILE A 141 15.88 23.85 -9.78
N ALA A 142 16.31 24.84 -10.57
CA ALA A 142 17.69 25.34 -10.52
C ALA A 142 18.02 25.91 -9.13
N TYR A 143 17.09 26.63 -8.51
CA TYR A 143 17.26 27.13 -7.16
C TYR A 143 17.35 26.00 -6.13
N ALA A 144 16.42 25.06 -6.15
CA ALA A 144 16.48 23.91 -5.25
C ALA A 144 17.77 23.10 -5.43
N ARG A 145 18.24 22.97 -6.68
CA ARG A 145 19.51 22.28 -7.00
C ARG A 145 20.72 22.98 -6.40
N SER A 146 20.67 24.31 -6.23
CA SER A 146 21.73 25.04 -5.54
C SER A 146 21.78 24.79 -4.03
N LEU A 147 20.69 24.28 -3.43
CA LEU A 147 20.56 23.96 -2.02
C LEU A 147 20.77 22.47 -1.71
N CYS A 148 20.32 21.60 -2.60
CA CYS A 148 20.25 20.16 -2.39
C CYS A 148 20.65 19.37 -3.65
N ASP A 149 21.47 18.32 -3.47
CA ASP A 149 21.92 17.47 -4.58
C ASP A 149 20.82 16.57 -5.15
N ARG A 150 19.72 16.38 -4.44
CA ARG A 150 18.58 15.58 -4.88
C ARG A 150 17.36 16.46 -5.00
N VAL A 151 16.89 16.64 -6.23
CA VAL A 151 15.69 17.41 -6.53
C VAL A 151 14.76 16.57 -7.38
N GLN A 152 13.54 16.40 -6.89
CA GLN A 152 12.46 15.76 -7.63
C GLN A 152 11.57 16.81 -8.26
N TYR A 153 11.28 16.61 -9.52
CA TYR A 153 10.23 17.29 -10.27
C TYR A 153 9.01 16.38 -10.41
N SER A 154 7.83 16.83 -9.98
CA SER A 154 6.55 16.19 -10.28
C SER A 154 5.75 17.01 -11.28
N ALA A 155 5.45 16.41 -12.44
CA ALA A 155 4.65 16.97 -13.51
C ALA A 155 3.16 16.84 -13.18
N GLU A 156 2.60 17.70 -12.30
CA GLU A 156 1.23 17.57 -11.80
C GLU A 156 0.22 17.50 -12.96
N ASP A 157 -0.64 16.49 -12.91
CA ASP A 157 -1.67 16.18 -13.91
C ASP A 157 -1.11 15.73 -15.28
N ALA A 158 0.02 14.99 -15.25
CA ALA A 158 0.64 14.43 -16.44
C ALA A 158 -0.31 13.54 -17.24
N GLY A 159 -1.21 12.81 -16.56
CA GLY A 159 -2.20 11.94 -17.20
C GLY A 159 -3.17 12.64 -18.15
N ARG A 160 -3.30 13.98 -18.06
CA ARG A 160 -4.17 14.78 -18.93
C ARG A 160 -3.42 15.88 -19.67
N ALA A 161 -2.10 15.85 -19.65
CA ALA A 161 -1.26 16.82 -20.32
C ALA A 161 -1.20 16.57 -21.83
N ASP A 162 -0.95 17.63 -22.59
CA ASP A 162 -0.48 17.49 -23.96
C ASP A 162 0.90 16.81 -23.95
N LEU A 163 1.07 15.75 -24.74
CA LEU A 163 2.28 14.93 -24.71
C LEU A 163 3.54 15.67 -25.14
N ASP A 164 3.44 16.53 -26.15
CA ASP A 164 4.60 17.28 -26.64
C ASP A 164 5.05 18.31 -25.58
N TYR A 165 4.11 18.99 -24.94
CA TYR A 165 4.42 19.91 -23.84
C TYR A 165 4.94 19.17 -22.60
N LEU A 166 4.42 17.99 -22.28
CA LEU A 166 4.93 17.17 -21.19
C LEU A 166 6.40 16.79 -21.43
N VAL A 167 6.75 16.38 -22.65
CA VAL A 167 8.13 16.07 -23.03
C VAL A 167 9.01 17.31 -22.91
N GLU A 168 8.58 18.47 -23.46
CA GLU A 168 9.27 19.75 -23.35
C GLU A 168 9.52 20.13 -21.88
N SER A 169 8.51 20.01 -21.03
CA SER A 169 8.61 20.30 -19.61
C SER A 169 9.62 19.39 -18.91
N VAL A 170 9.56 18.09 -19.17
CA VAL A 170 10.52 17.12 -18.60
C VAL A 170 11.94 17.43 -19.01
N GLU A 171 12.19 17.72 -20.29
CA GLU A 171 13.53 18.10 -20.78
C GLU A 171 14.06 19.34 -20.07
N ALA A 172 13.23 20.39 -19.97
CA ALA A 172 13.61 21.65 -19.34
C ALA A 172 13.94 21.48 -17.84
N MET A 173 13.15 20.66 -17.11
CA MET A 173 13.41 20.40 -15.70
C MET A 173 14.65 19.52 -15.47
N ILE A 174 14.93 18.56 -16.36
CA ILE A 174 16.17 17.77 -16.32
C ILE A 174 17.38 18.69 -16.54
N GLU A 175 17.31 19.59 -17.51
CA GLU A 175 18.38 20.55 -17.80
C GLU A 175 18.58 21.54 -16.65
N ALA A 176 17.51 21.95 -15.98
CA ALA A 176 17.56 22.79 -14.78
C ALA A 176 18.15 22.08 -13.54
N GLY A 177 18.29 20.74 -13.58
CA GLY A 177 18.96 19.97 -12.53
C GLY A 177 18.09 19.00 -11.75
N ALA A 178 16.88 18.68 -12.20
CA ALA A 178 16.09 17.61 -11.61
C ALA A 178 16.83 16.28 -11.69
N THR A 179 16.88 15.54 -10.59
CA THR A 179 17.51 14.21 -10.50
C THR A 179 16.48 13.09 -10.55
N VAL A 180 15.22 13.42 -10.28
CA VAL A 180 14.07 12.53 -10.36
C VAL A 180 12.93 13.25 -11.08
N VAL A 181 12.28 12.54 -12.01
CA VAL A 181 11.07 12.98 -12.70
C VAL A 181 9.93 12.07 -12.30
N ASN A 182 8.89 12.63 -11.70
CA ASN A 182 7.68 11.93 -11.34
C ASN A 182 6.55 12.28 -12.29
N LEU A 183 5.86 11.27 -12.80
CA LEU A 183 4.72 11.39 -13.73
C LEU A 183 3.45 10.95 -12.99
N PRO A 184 2.65 11.89 -12.45
CA PRO A 184 1.44 11.54 -11.71
C PRO A 184 0.19 11.46 -12.59
N ASP A 185 -0.61 10.44 -12.37
CA ASP A 185 -2.04 10.42 -12.68
C ASP A 185 -2.81 11.07 -11.54
N THR A 186 -2.74 12.39 -11.46
CA THR A 186 -3.24 13.19 -10.34
C THR A 186 -4.74 13.07 -10.12
N ALA A 187 -5.51 12.86 -11.19
CA ALA A 187 -6.96 12.74 -11.12
C ALA A 187 -7.46 11.30 -11.04
N GLY A 188 -6.57 10.30 -11.11
CA GLY A 188 -6.95 8.90 -11.20
C GLY A 188 -7.75 8.58 -12.46
N TYR A 189 -7.41 9.26 -13.58
CA TYR A 189 -8.15 9.28 -14.82
C TYR A 189 -7.70 8.22 -15.82
N CYS A 190 -6.41 7.89 -15.81
CA CYS A 190 -5.80 7.00 -16.78
C CYS A 190 -6.23 5.54 -16.60
N VAL A 191 -6.25 4.79 -17.70
CA VAL A 191 -6.25 3.32 -17.67
C VAL A 191 -4.82 2.79 -17.87
N PRO A 192 -4.51 1.54 -17.43
CA PRO A 192 -3.13 1.05 -17.41
C PRO A 192 -2.38 1.12 -18.75
N ALA A 193 -3.06 0.82 -19.85
CA ALA A 193 -2.45 0.87 -21.18
C ALA A 193 -2.03 2.29 -21.57
N GLU A 194 -2.91 3.28 -21.35
CA GLU A 194 -2.64 4.70 -21.63
C GLU A 194 -1.52 5.24 -20.75
N PHE A 195 -1.56 4.93 -19.44
CA PHE A 195 -0.54 5.40 -18.51
C PHE A 195 0.83 4.81 -18.81
N GLY A 196 0.89 3.51 -19.10
CA GLY A 196 2.13 2.85 -19.52
C GLY A 196 2.69 3.40 -20.83
N GLU A 197 1.82 3.75 -21.80
CA GLU A 197 2.23 4.38 -23.04
C GLU A 197 2.77 5.80 -22.83
N LEU A 198 2.08 6.61 -22.01
CA LEU A 198 2.54 7.95 -21.61
C LEU A 198 3.94 7.90 -20.99
N VAL A 199 4.15 7.05 -19.99
CA VAL A 199 5.45 6.90 -19.32
C VAL A 199 6.53 6.49 -20.32
N ARG A 200 6.25 5.50 -21.18
CA ARG A 200 7.21 5.04 -22.21
C ARG A 200 7.51 6.14 -23.21
N HIS A 201 6.50 6.90 -23.65
CA HIS A 201 6.65 8.00 -24.59
C HIS A 201 7.60 9.07 -24.02
N VAL A 202 7.32 9.56 -22.81
CA VAL A 202 8.15 10.57 -22.15
C VAL A 202 9.60 10.07 -21.98
N MET A 203 9.78 8.85 -21.48
CA MET A 203 11.11 8.28 -21.27
C MET A 203 11.91 8.07 -22.56
N THR A 204 11.24 7.85 -23.70
CA THR A 204 11.89 7.66 -25.00
C THR A 204 12.15 8.96 -25.73
N GLN A 205 11.27 9.95 -25.61
CA GLN A 205 11.36 11.19 -26.35
C GLN A 205 12.17 12.28 -25.62
N ALA A 206 12.09 12.34 -24.28
CA ALA A 206 12.73 13.41 -23.54
C ALA A 206 14.25 13.29 -23.54
N ARG A 207 14.92 14.33 -24.03
CA ARG A 207 16.38 14.44 -23.98
C ARG A 207 16.85 14.46 -22.53
N GLY A 208 17.85 13.65 -22.24
CA GLY A 208 18.38 13.54 -20.88
C GLY A 208 17.63 12.56 -19.97
N ALA A 209 16.59 11.88 -20.44
CA ALA A 209 15.85 10.88 -19.67
C ALA A 209 16.75 9.81 -19.02
N GLY A 210 17.80 9.38 -19.70
CA GLY A 210 18.77 8.40 -19.14
C GLY A 210 19.63 8.91 -17.97
N ARG A 211 19.56 10.21 -17.63
CA ARG A 211 20.32 10.82 -16.53
C ARG A 211 19.54 10.91 -15.21
N VAL A 212 18.24 10.60 -15.23
CA VAL A 212 17.32 10.78 -14.10
C VAL A 212 16.59 9.49 -13.77
N LEU A 213 16.10 9.40 -12.55
CA LEU A 213 15.21 8.34 -12.13
C LEU A 213 13.75 8.74 -12.45
N PHE A 214 13.02 7.88 -13.15
CA PHE A 214 11.59 8.07 -13.35
C PHE A 214 10.77 7.44 -12.23
N SER A 215 9.80 8.19 -11.72
CA SER A 215 8.83 7.83 -10.70
C SER A 215 7.41 7.92 -11.27
N VAL A 216 6.50 7.15 -10.71
CA VAL A 216 5.07 7.21 -11.00
C VAL A 216 4.26 7.38 -9.72
N HIS A 217 3.17 8.14 -9.81
CA HIS A 217 2.25 8.41 -8.72
C HIS A 217 0.82 8.34 -9.25
N CYS A 218 -0.01 7.44 -8.74
CA CYS A 218 -1.34 7.21 -9.30
C CYS A 218 -2.41 7.30 -8.21
N HIS A 219 -3.45 8.13 -8.47
CA HIS A 219 -4.66 8.15 -7.66
C HIS A 219 -5.65 7.06 -8.08
N ASN A 220 -6.57 6.73 -7.16
CA ASN A 220 -7.39 5.51 -7.23
C ASN A 220 -8.87 5.77 -7.55
N ASP A 221 -9.19 6.90 -8.20
CA ASP A 221 -10.57 7.32 -8.45
C ASP A 221 -11.37 6.32 -9.30
N LEU A 222 -10.71 5.61 -10.21
CA LEU A 222 -11.29 4.51 -10.99
C LEU A 222 -10.96 3.12 -10.43
N GLY A 223 -10.29 3.02 -9.26
CA GLY A 223 -9.84 1.74 -8.69
C GLY A 223 -8.64 1.13 -9.43
N LEU A 224 -7.86 1.92 -10.17
CA LEU A 224 -6.79 1.45 -11.06
C LEU A 224 -5.39 1.88 -10.62
N ALA A 225 -5.23 2.56 -9.49
CA ALA A 225 -3.94 3.14 -9.09
C ALA A 225 -2.78 2.12 -9.08
N THR A 226 -2.97 0.97 -8.44
CA THR A 226 -1.94 -0.09 -8.40
C THR A 226 -1.65 -0.66 -9.79
N ALA A 227 -2.67 -0.81 -10.64
CA ALA A 227 -2.51 -1.30 -12.00
C ALA A 227 -1.81 -0.26 -12.91
N ASN A 228 -2.11 1.03 -12.75
CA ASN A 228 -1.41 2.11 -13.45
C ASN A 228 0.05 2.19 -13.02
N ALA A 229 0.35 2.11 -11.71
CA ALA A 229 1.71 2.08 -11.20
C ALA A 229 2.51 0.88 -11.78
N GLN A 230 1.90 -0.32 -11.84
CA GLN A 230 2.50 -1.47 -12.50
C GLN A 230 2.82 -1.18 -13.98
N ALA A 231 1.86 -0.63 -14.73
CA ALA A 231 2.07 -0.29 -16.14
C ALA A 231 3.21 0.71 -16.34
N GLY A 232 3.34 1.70 -15.45
CA GLY A 232 4.45 2.64 -15.44
C GLY A 232 5.80 1.96 -15.17
N LEU A 233 5.86 0.99 -14.25
CA LEU A 233 7.06 0.20 -14.00
C LEU A 233 7.44 -0.68 -15.21
N GLU A 234 6.49 -1.31 -15.85
CA GLU A 234 6.71 -2.10 -17.08
C GLU A 234 7.15 -1.22 -18.26
N ALA A 235 6.72 0.05 -18.26
CA ALA A 235 7.16 1.04 -19.25
C ALA A 235 8.60 1.56 -19.02
N GLY A 236 9.18 1.34 -17.82
CA GLY A 236 10.57 1.69 -17.55
C GLY A 236 10.80 2.51 -16.29
N ALA A 237 9.77 3.05 -15.64
CA ALA A 237 9.92 3.71 -14.35
C ALA A 237 10.53 2.74 -13.30
N ARG A 238 11.25 3.30 -12.33
CA ARG A 238 11.90 2.51 -11.29
C ARG A 238 11.62 3.01 -9.87
N ARG A 239 10.67 3.95 -9.73
CA ARG A 239 10.15 4.36 -8.43
C ARG A 239 8.63 4.46 -8.48
N VAL A 240 7.99 4.09 -7.38
CA VAL A 240 6.54 4.23 -7.18
C VAL A 240 6.29 5.05 -5.93
N GLU A 241 5.49 6.09 -6.06
CA GLU A 241 4.93 6.82 -4.93
C GLU A 241 3.61 6.16 -4.52
N CYS A 242 3.49 5.83 -3.25
CA CYS A 242 2.38 5.06 -2.73
C CYS A 242 2.10 5.41 -1.27
N THR A 243 0.99 4.93 -0.75
CA THR A 243 0.62 5.12 0.66
C THR A 243 0.26 3.79 1.30
N VAL A 244 0.53 3.67 2.59
CA VAL A 244 0.06 2.51 3.38
C VAL A 244 -1.48 2.50 3.36
N ASN A 245 -2.07 1.34 3.11
CA ASN A 245 -3.52 1.14 2.96
C ASN A 245 -4.15 1.86 1.76
N GLY A 246 -3.34 2.48 0.88
CA GLY A 246 -3.84 3.24 -0.25
C GLY A 246 -4.61 4.52 0.14
N ILE A 247 -4.41 5.05 1.34
CA ILE A 247 -5.08 6.28 1.79
C ILE A 247 -4.61 7.50 1.00
N GLY A 248 -5.37 8.59 1.03
CA GLY A 248 -5.01 9.83 0.34
C GLY A 248 -6.21 10.65 -0.11
N GLU A 249 -5.92 11.67 -0.89
CA GLU A 249 -6.94 12.57 -1.45
C GLU A 249 -7.99 11.77 -2.23
N ARG A 250 -9.27 12.08 -2.06
CA ARG A 250 -10.44 11.44 -2.69
C ARG A 250 -10.51 9.92 -2.44
N ALA A 251 -10.23 9.10 -3.48
CA ALA A 251 -10.25 7.63 -3.39
C ALA A 251 -8.88 7.03 -2.98
N GLY A 252 -7.88 7.88 -2.73
CA GLY A 252 -6.56 7.49 -2.28
C GLY A 252 -5.56 7.27 -3.40
N ASN A 253 -4.46 6.61 -3.06
CA ASN A 253 -3.27 6.40 -3.88
C ASN A 253 -3.05 4.93 -4.24
N THR A 254 -2.00 4.66 -5.02
CA THR A 254 -1.41 3.32 -5.12
C THR A 254 -1.15 2.79 -3.71
N SER A 255 -1.64 1.59 -3.44
CA SER A 255 -1.49 0.95 -2.13
C SER A 255 -0.10 0.34 -1.98
N LEU A 256 0.65 0.73 -0.95
CA LEU A 256 2.03 0.28 -0.72
C LEU A 256 2.11 -1.25 -0.64
N GLU A 257 1.28 -1.85 0.19
CA GLU A 257 1.26 -3.30 0.38
C GLU A 257 0.90 -4.07 -0.90
N GLU A 258 0.04 -3.49 -1.74
CA GLU A 258 -0.37 -4.13 -3.00
C GLU A 258 0.76 -4.12 -4.02
N ILE A 259 1.39 -2.95 -4.25
CA ILE A 259 2.49 -2.86 -5.23
C ILE A 259 3.72 -3.64 -4.77
N VAL A 260 4.03 -3.63 -3.47
CA VAL A 260 5.15 -4.39 -2.91
C VAL A 260 4.93 -5.90 -3.06
N MET A 261 3.75 -6.39 -2.68
CA MET A 261 3.44 -7.82 -2.82
C MET A 261 3.27 -8.26 -4.29
N LEU A 262 2.79 -7.39 -5.17
CA LEU A 262 2.82 -7.62 -6.61
C LEU A 262 4.26 -7.89 -7.10
N LEU A 263 5.21 -7.02 -6.74
CA LEU A 263 6.62 -7.17 -7.09
C LEU A 263 7.20 -8.47 -6.52
N LYS A 264 6.88 -8.81 -5.29
CA LYS A 264 7.34 -10.02 -4.62
C LYS A 264 6.83 -11.29 -5.31
N VAL A 265 5.50 -11.40 -5.44
CA VAL A 265 4.83 -12.60 -5.98
C VAL A 265 5.10 -12.77 -7.48
N ARG A 266 5.19 -11.68 -8.23
CA ARG A 266 5.37 -11.72 -9.67
C ARG A 266 6.79 -11.40 -10.13
N LYS A 267 7.77 -11.42 -9.21
CA LYS A 267 9.19 -11.14 -9.46
C LYS A 267 9.73 -11.83 -10.71
N ALA A 268 9.47 -13.13 -10.86
CA ALA A 268 9.94 -13.90 -12.01
C ALA A 268 9.34 -13.41 -13.35
N ARG A 269 8.11 -12.91 -13.34
CA ARG A 269 7.43 -12.42 -14.55
C ARG A 269 7.82 -10.98 -14.87
N LEU A 270 7.97 -10.13 -13.86
CA LEU A 270 8.23 -8.72 -14.05
C LEU A 270 9.73 -8.42 -14.19
N GLY A 271 10.60 -9.29 -13.68
CA GLY A 271 12.04 -9.01 -13.58
C GLY A 271 12.35 -7.83 -12.66
N LEU A 272 11.47 -7.51 -11.73
CA LEU A 272 11.55 -6.38 -10.81
C LEU A 272 11.42 -6.85 -9.36
N ASP A 273 12.06 -6.13 -8.43
CA ASP A 273 12.02 -6.39 -6.99
C ASP A 273 12.22 -5.11 -6.18
N THR A 274 11.90 -5.16 -4.90
CA THR A 274 12.08 -4.06 -3.94
C THR A 274 12.80 -4.55 -2.68
N SER A 275 13.40 -3.62 -1.94
CA SER A 275 14.06 -3.90 -0.67
C SER A 275 13.14 -3.91 0.55
N VAL A 276 11.84 -3.68 0.38
CA VAL A 276 10.88 -3.63 1.48
C VAL A 276 10.81 -4.98 2.21
N ASP A 277 10.88 -4.93 3.54
CA ASP A 277 10.61 -6.08 4.41
C ASP A 277 9.10 -6.32 4.50
N THR A 278 8.62 -7.24 3.69
CA THR A 278 7.19 -7.53 3.59
C THR A 278 6.59 -8.06 4.90
N THR A 279 7.40 -8.63 5.80
CA THR A 279 6.92 -9.13 7.10
C THR A 279 6.46 -8.03 8.06
N GLU A 280 6.81 -6.77 7.78
CA GLU A 280 6.35 -5.59 8.51
C GLU A 280 5.06 -4.96 7.94
N LEU A 281 4.52 -5.46 6.82
CA LEU A 281 3.35 -4.86 6.14
C LEU A 281 2.12 -4.81 7.02
N THR A 282 1.72 -5.94 7.62
CA THR A 282 0.52 -5.99 8.47
C THR A 282 0.64 -5.08 9.69
N ARG A 283 1.84 -5.02 10.29
CA ARG A 283 2.12 -4.15 11.42
C ARG A 283 2.01 -2.67 11.04
N THR A 284 2.56 -2.32 9.89
CA THR A 284 2.52 -0.94 9.36
C THR A 284 1.09 -0.52 9.02
N SER A 285 0.34 -1.39 8.36
CA SER A 285 -1.08 -1.17 8.03
C SER A 285 -1.93 -0.92 9.29
N ARG A 286 -1.75 -1.75 10.33
CA ARG A 286 -2.46 -1.60 11.61
C ARG A 286 -2.08 -0.31 12.32
N LEU A 287 -0.81 0.08 12.28
CA LEU A 287 -0.36 1.34 12.87
C LEU A 287 -1.02 2.55 12.19
N VAL A 288 -1.12 2.55 10.87
CA VAL A 288 -1.83 3.63 10.14
C VAL A 288 -3.30 3.66 10.55
N ALA A 289 -3.99 2.52 10.58
CA ALA A 289 -5.38 2.44 11.00
C ALA A 289 -5.59 2.94 12.44
N GLU A 290 -4.67 2.60 13.36
CA GLU A 290 -4.68 3.09 14.75
C GLU A 290 -4.52 4.61 14.81
N LEU A 291 -3.53 5.16 14.10
CA LEU A 291 -3.20 6.60 14.17
C LEU A 291 -4.24 7.48 13.48
N THR A 292 -4.88 6.98 12.43
CA THR A 292 -5.92 7.72 11.68
C THR A 292 -7.33 7.49 12.20
N GLY A 293 -7.53 6.48 13.04
CA GLY A 293 -8.86 6.07 13.52
C GLY A 293 -9.73 5.42 12.44
N THR A 294 -9.16 5.10 11.26
CA THR A 294 -9.89 4.52 10.14
C THR A 294 -9.51 3.06 9.97
N PRO A 295 -10.45 2.12 10.22
CA PRO A 295 -10.17 0.70 10.08
C PRO A 295 -9.94 0.31 8.62
N VAL A 296 -9.06 -0.67 8.42
CA VAL A 296 -8.84 -1.27 7.11
C VAL A 296 -10.08 -2.08 6.71
N GLN A 297 -10.52 -1.95 5.45
CA GLN A 297 -11.63 -2.76 4.94
C GLN A 297 -11.30 -4.25 5.08
N PRO A 298 -12.23 -5.09 5.56
CA PRO A 298 -11.96 -6.52 5.76
C PRO A 298 -11.48 -7.25 4.50
N ASN A 299 -11.95 -6.86 3.33
CA ASN A 299 -11.57 -7.42 2.02
C ASN A 299 -10.41 -6.68 1.34
N LYS A 300 -9.72 -5.76 2.03
CA LYS A 300 -8.54 -5.09 1.48
C LYS A 300 -7.49 -6.14 1.11
N ALA A 301 -6.93 -6.03 -0.08
CA ALA A 301 -5.87 -6.93 -0.52
C ALA A 301 -4.67 -6.89 0.45
N VAL A 302 -4.01 -8.03 0.63
CA VAL A 302 -2.79 -8.23 1.44
C VAL A 302 -3.00 -8.07 2.95
N VAL A 303 -3.58 -6.98 3.44
CA VAL A 303 -3.62 -6.62 4.87
C VAL A 303 -5.01 -6.66 5.52
N GLY A 304 -6.07 -6.83 4.72
CA GLY A 304 -7.43 -6.95 5.23
C GLY A 304 -7.65 -8.24 6.04
N ALA A 305 -8.57 -8.20 6.99
CA ALA A 305 -8.85 -9.35 7.87
C ALA A 305 -9.26 -10.63 7.13
N ASN A 306 -9.80 -10.48 5.91
CA ASN A 306 -10.24 -11.58 5.07
C ASN A 306 -9.18 -12.03 4.05
N ALA A 307 -8.06 -11.32 3.91
CA ALA A 307 -7.04 -11.63 2.89
C ALA A 307 -6.47 -13.05 3.04
N PHE A 308 -6.44 -13.58 4.28
CA PHE A 308 -5.98 -14.93 4.62
C PHE A 308 -7.04 -15.70 5.40
N ALA A 309 -8.33 -15.53 5.05
CA ALA A 309 -9.44 -16.20 5.71
C ALA A 309 -10.31 -16.95 4.70
N HIS A 310 -10.57 -18.22 4.98
CA HIS A 310 -11.32 -19.11 4.12
C HIS A 310 -12.65 -19.52 4.77
N GLY A 311 -13.79 -19.07 4.20
CA GLY A 311 -15.15 -19.30 4.73
C GLY A 311 -15.99 -20.28 3.92
N GLY A 312 -15.56 -20.71 2.73
CA GLY A 312 -16.28 -21.62 1.83
C GLY A 312 -15.73 -23.03 1.85
N ALA A 313 -16.59 -24.05 1.73
CA ALA A 313 -16.20 -25.46 1.83
C ALA A 313 -15.09 -25.87 0.85
N MET A 314 -15.21 -25.47 -0.42
CA MET A 314 -14.23 -25.82 -1.46
C MET A 314 -12.85 -25.22 -1.17
N GLN A 315 -12.82 -23.94 -0.80
CA GLN A 315 -11.57 -23.25 -0.46
C GLN A 315 -10.93 -23.83 0.81
N GLN A 316 -11.75 -24.09 1.84
CA GLN A 316 -11.28 -24.73 3.08
C GLN A 316 -10.68 -26.11 2.82
N GLU A 317 -11.37 -26.95 2.02
CA GLU A 317 -10.86 -28.29 1.67
C GLU A 317 -9.56 -28.21 0.86
N GLY A 318 -9.48 -27.26 -0.10
CA GLY A 318 -8.28 -27.04 -0.90
C GLY A 318 -7.09 -26.63 -0.04
N VAL A 319 -7.25 -25.58 0.77
CA VAL A 319 -6.18 -25.08 1.64
C VAL A 319 -5.73 -26.10 2.69
N LEU A 320 -6.64 -26.90 3.22
CA LEU A 320 -6.30 -27.97 4.18
C LEU A 320 -5.51 -29.13 3.53
N LYS A 321 -5.68 -29.35 2.22
CA LYS A 321 -4.89 -30.32 1.46
C LYS A 321 -3.56 -29.74 0.99
N ASP A 322 -3.62 -28.56 0.39
CA ASP A 322 -2.47 -27.83 -0.11
C ASP A 322 -2.80 -26.33 -0.16
N ARG A 323 -2.08 -25.51 0.60
CA ARG A 323 -2.29 -24.07 0.69
C ARG A 323 -2.15 -23.37 -0.66
N GLU A 324 -1.22 -23.82 -1.50
CA GLU A 324 -0.96 -23.20 -2.81
C GLU A 324 -2.15 -23.33 -3.78
N SER A 325 -3.14 -24.17 -3.47
CA SER A 325 -4.39 -24.27 -4.26
C SER A 325 -5.15 -22.93 -4.32
N TYR A 326 -5.07 -22.10 -3.27
CA TYR A 326 -5.83 -20.85 -3.15
C TYR A 326 -5.02 -19.67 -2.59
N GLU A 327 -3.79 -19.89 -2.11
CA GLU A 327 -2.93 -18.85 -1.53
C GLU A 327 -1.73 -18.60 -2.45
N ILE A 328 -1.65 -17.41 -3.06
CA ILE A 328 -0.52 -16.97 -3.91
C ILE A 328 0.62 -16.35 -3.11
N MET A 329 0.43 -16.14 -1.81
CA MET A 329 1.39 -15.66 -0.83
C MET A 329 1.09 -16.29 0.51
N ARG A 330 2.08 -16.40 1.37
CA ARG A 330 1.90 -16.93 2.72
C ARG A 330 1.56 -15.84 3.72
N PRO A 331 0.78 -16.11 4.77
CA PRO A 331 0.55 -15.14 5.84
C PRO A 331 1.84 -14.60 6.45
N GLU A 332 2.84 -15.48 6.60
CA GLU A 332 4.15 -15.15 7.17
C GLU A 332 4.88 -14.11 6.30
N ASP A 333 4.69 -14.13 4.99
CA ASP A 333 5.30 -13.16 4.05
C ASP A 333 4.86 -11.72 4.32
N VAL A 334 3.71 -11.53 4.99
CA VAL A 334 3.14 -10.22 5.31
C VAL A 334 3.04 -9.95 6.82
N GLY A 335 3.69 -10.78 7.64
CA GLY A 335 3.75 -10.62 9.10
C GLY A 335 2.55 -11.17 9.86
N LEU A 336 1.83 -12.13 9.30
CA LEU A 336 0.79 -12.89 9.99
C LEU A 336 1.30 -14.28 10.34
N ALA A 337 0.78 -14.87 11.43
CA ALA A 337 1.24 -16.18 11.90
C ALA A 337 0.67 -17.34 11.05
N GLU A 338 -0.59 -17.24 10.62
CA GLU A 338 -1.30 -18.32 9.92
C GLU A 338 -2.55 -17.81 9.19
N SER A 339 -3.02 -18.58 8.20
CA SER A 339 -4.34 -18.40 7.59
C SER A 339 -5.45 -18.91 8.52
N ARG A 340 -6.63 -18.32 8.42
CA ARG A 340 -7.79 -18.67 9.25
C ARG A 340 -8.80 -19.49 8.47
N ILE A 341 -9.22 -20.61 9.05
CA ILE A 341 -10.42 -21.34 8.61
C ILE A 341 -11.59 -20.76 9.40
N VAL A 342 -12.45 -20.00 8.75
CA VAL A 342 -13.62 -19.34 9.34
C VAL A 342 -14.82 -20.25 9.16
N LEU A 343 -15.37 -20.77 10.25
CA LEU A 343 -16.51 -21.69 10.20
C LEU A 343 -17.82 -20.91 10.04
N THR A 344 -18.55 -21.18 8.95
CA THR A 344 -19.79 -20.52 8.54
C THR A 344 -20.82 -21.57 8.12
N ALA A 345 -22.05 -21.16 7.81
CA ALA A 345 -23.06 -22.04 7.19
C ALA A 345 -22.61 -22.69 5.85
N ARG A 346 -21.56 -22.13 5.24
CA ARG A 346 -20.98 -22.64 3.99
C ARG A 346 -19.77 -23.53 4.19
N SER A 347 -19.39 -23.83 5.43
CA SER A 347 -18.23 -24.69 5.74
C SER A 347 -18.55 -26.17 5.52
N GLY A 348 -17.56 -26.92 5.05
CA GLY A 348 -17.65 -28.36 4.91
C GLY A 348 -17.28 -29.12 6.21
N ARG A 349 -17.68 -30.40 6.31
CA ARG A 349 -17.33 -31.30 7.43
C ARG A 349 -15.81 -31.39 7.67
N GLY A 350 -15.02 -31.32 6.61
CA GLY A 350 -13.54 -31.36 6.74
C GLY A 350 -13.00 -30.21 7.59
N ALA A 351 -13.49 -28.98 7.33
CA ALA A 351 -13.10 -27.80 8.11
C ALA A 351 -13.60 -27.87 9.57
N PHE A 352 -14.83 -28.36 9.78
CA PHE A 352 -15.38 -28.59 11.11
C PHE A 352 -14.51 -29.58 11.91
N ARG A 353 -14.19 -30.76 11.35
CA ARG A 353 -13.31 -31.76 11.96
C ARG A 353 -11.92 -31.20 12.24
N HIS A 354 -11.34 -30.47 11.29
CA HIS A 354 -10.05 -29.84 11.47
C HIS A 354 -10.05 -28.90 12.69
N ARG A 355 -11.10 -28.07 12.83
CA ARG A 355 -11.19 -27.15 13.96
C ARG A 355 -11.40 -27.87 15.29
N LEU A 356 -12.23 -28.92 15.33
CA LEU A 356 -12.38 -29.78 16.53
C LEU A 356 -11.04 -30.39 16.94
N ALA A 357 -10.29 -30.93 15.97
CA ALA A 357 -8.97 -31.52 16.25
C ALA A 357 -7.98 -30.48 16.81
N ARG A 358 -7.94 -29.25 16.26
CA ARG A 358 -7.12 -28.16 16.78
C ARG A 358 -7.49 -27.74 18.20
N LEU A 359 -8.75 -27.84 18.57
CA LEU A 359 -9.25 -27.54 19.92
C LEU A 359 -9.08 -28.72 20.89
N GLY A 360 -8.57 -29.86 20.42
CA GLY A 360 -8.44 -31.09 21.23
C GLY A 360 -9.78 -31.76 21.57
N LEU A 361 -10.86 -31.37 20.87
CA LEU A 361 -12.21 -31.93 21.09
C LEU A 361 -12.30 -33.29 20.38
N LYS A 362 -12.41 -34.34 21.16
CA LYS A 362 -12.58 -35.70 20.65
C LYS A 362 -14.05 -36.07 20.65
N THR A 363 -14.55 -36.61 19.57
CA THR A 363 -15.94 -37.06 19.42
C THR A 363 -15.97 -38.50 18.88
N SER A 364 -16.95 -39.29 19.33
CA SER A 364 -17.30 -40.55 18.63
C SER A 364 -17.99 -40.22 17.29
N GLN A 365 -18.05 -41.16 16.34
CA GLN A 365 -18.73 -40.94 15.08
C GLN A 365 -20.19 -40.45 15.29
N ARG A 366 -20.91 -41.06 16.22
CA ARG A 366 -22.30 -40.70 16.54
C ARG A 366 -22.43 -39.30 17.15
N SER A 367 -21.53 -38.95 18.07
CA SER A 367 -21.54 -37.62 18.67
C SER A 367 -21.06 -36.55 17.68
N GLU A 368 -20.17 -36.89 16.74
CA GLU A 368 -19.76 -35.99 15.67
C GLU A 368 -20.92 -35.66 14.71
N ASP A 369 -21.72 -36.63 14.32
CA ASP A 369 -22.88 -36.41 13.45
C ASP A 369 -23.91 -35.49 14.13
N ALA A 370 -24.19 -35.73 15.41
CA ALA A 370 -25.08 -34.86 16.21
C ALA A 370 -24.49 -33.45 16.41
N ALA A 371 -23.19 -33.34 16.59
CA ALA A 371 -22.50 -32.06 16.71
C ALA A 371 -22.52 -31.31 15.37
N TRP A 372 -22.35 -31.99 14.23
CA TRP A 372 -22.43 -31.41 12.90
C TRP A 372 -23.82 -30.83 12.62
N ASP A 373 -24.89 -31.56 12.93
CA ASP A 373 -26.26 -31.07 12.72
C ASP A 373 -26.56 -29.83 13.60
N ARG A 374 -26.02 -29.79 14.80
CA ARG A 374 -26.12 -28.61 15.67
C ARG A 374 -25.30 -27.43 15.13
N PHE A 375 -24.07 -27.72 14.64
CA PHE A 375 -23.22 -26.72 14.00
C PHE A 375 -23.98 -26.03 12.87
N LEU A 376 -24.61 -26.76 11.96
CA LEU A 376 -25.35 -26.20 10.84
C LEU A 376 -26.46 -25.26 11.30
N ARG A 377 -27.23 -25.68 12.31
CA ARG A 377 -28.31 -24.85 12.86
C ARG A 377 -27.79 -23.54 13.48
N ILE A 378 -26.67 -23.57 14.18
CA ILE A 378 -26.06 -22.38 14.77
C ILE A 378 -25.45 -21.50 13.68
N ALA A 379 -24.76 -22.10 12.71
CA ALA A 379 -24.13 -21.38 11.62
C ALA A 379 -25.13 -20.61 10.73
N ASP A 380 -26.38 -21.08 10.65
CA ASP A 380 -27.45 -20.35 9.94
C ASP A 380 -27.90 -19.06 10.67
N THR A 381 -27.57 -18.91 11.95
CA THR A 381 -28.04 -17.77 12.77
C THR A 381 -26.97 -16.70 12.99
N LYS A 382 -25.71 -16.97 12.61
CA LYS A 382 -24.59 -16.04 12.86
C LYS A 382 -23.53 -16.13 11.78
N PRO A 383 -22.75 -15.04 11.56
CA PRO A 383 -21.76 -14.97 10.47
C PRO A 383 -20.55 -15.91 10.64
N GLU A 384 -20.20 -16.23 11.88
CA GLU A 384 -19.07 -17.11 12.22
C GLU A 384 -19.40 -17.95 13.46
N VAL A 385 -19.06 -19.24 13.42
CA VAL A 385 -19.13 -20.14 14.58
C VAL A 385 -17.77 -20.14 15.27
N THR A 386 -17.75 -19.65 16.51
CA THR A 386 -16.54 -19.47 17.31
C THR A 386 -16.07 -20.77 17.98
N ASP A 387 -14.86 -20.75 18.57
CA ASP A 387 -14.33 -21.88 19.32
C ASP A 387 -15.17 -22.22 20.55
N ASP A 388 -15.76 -21.20 21.19
CA ASP A 388 -16.65 -21.41 22.34
C ASP A 388 -18.00 -22.03 21.92
N ASP A 389 -18.50 -21.63 20.76
CA ASP A 389 -19.68 -22.31 20.19
C ASP A 389 -19.37 -23.79 19.92
N LEU A 390 -18.19 -24.12 19.37
CA LEU A 390 -17.81 -25.51 19.10
C LEU A 390 -17.70 -26.33 20.38
N ARG A 391 -17.12 -25.76 21.46
CA ARG A 391 -17.08 -26.42 22.75
C ARG A 391 -18.49 -26.71 23.29
N ALA A 392 -19.40 -25.72 23.19
CA ALA A 392 -20.78 -25.90 23.61
C ALA A 392 -21.54 -26.94 22.74
N ILE A 393 -21.33 -26.89 21.42
CA ILE A 393 -21.93 -27.86 20.47
C ILE A 393 -21.49 -29.30 20.81
N VAL A 394 -20.20 -29.52 21.01
CA VAL A 394 -19.65 -30.87 21.30
C VAL A 394 -20.10 -31.35 22.68
N GLY A 395 -20.00 -30.51 23.71
CA GLY A 395 -20.45 -30.88 25.08
C GLY A 395 -21.92 -31.28 25.11
N ALA A 396 -22.79 -30.55 24.38
CA ALA A 396 -24.19 -30.89 24.28
C ALA A 396 -24.48 -32.16 23.48
N ALA A 397 -23.65 -32.47 22.45
CA ALA A 397 -23.76 -33.71 21.68
C ALA A 397 -23.30 -34.94 22.46
N GLU A 398 -22.27 -34.80 23.27
CA GLU A 398 -21.80 -35.85 24.17
C GLU A 398 -22.81 -36.18 25.27
N ASN A 399 -23.36 -35.17 25.93
CA ASN A 399 -24.40 -35.33 26.93
C ASN A 399 -25.64 -36.05 26.37
N ALA A 400 -26.08 -35.67 25.17
CA ALA A 400 -27.20 -36.37 24.50
C ALA A 400 -26.87 -37.82 24.16
N SER A 401 -25.61 -38.13 23.83
CA SER A 401 -25.15 -39.49 23.54
C SER A 401 -25.09 -40.37 24.80
N HIS A 402 -24.82 -39.79 25.98
CA HIS A 402 -24.82 -40.47 27.28
C HIS A 402 -26.22 -40.69 27.83
N HIS A 403 -27.17 -39.74 27.58
CA HIS A 403 -28.56 -39.84 28.06
C HIS A 403 -29.47 -40.65 27.16
N GLY A 404 -29.07 -40.97 25.92
CA GLY A 404 -29.79 -41.90 25.03
C GLY A 404 -29.84 -43.34 25.48
N ARG A 405 -29.32 -43.63 26.69
CA ARG A 405 -29.50 -44.93 27.41
C ARG A 405 -30.60 -44.90 28.47
N SER A 406 -31.19 -43.73 28.78
CA SER A 406 -32.37 -43.58 29.62
C SER A 406 -33.29 -42.59 28.98
N GLY A 407 -34.47 -43.06 28.54
CA GLY A 407 -35.47 -42.18 27.94
C GLY A 407 -35.88 -41.08 28.93
N ASP A 408 -35.83 -39.92 28.49
CA ASP A 408 -36.73 -38.78 28.74
C ASP A 408 -35.95 -37.44 28.76
N THR A 409 -36.52 -36.46 28.10
CA THR A 409 -36.45 -35.00 28.27
C THR A 409 -35.80 -34.20 27.14
N ASP A 410 -36.62 -33.90 26.12
CA ASP A 410 -36.42 -32.82 25.13
C ASP A 410 -36.69 -31.40 25.68
N ALA A 411 -37.13 -31.27 26.91
CA ALA A 411 -37.58 -29.99 27.49
C ALA A 411 -36.45 -29.07 28.00
N HIS A 412 -35.32 -29.62 28.46
CA HIS A 412 -34.25 -28.81 29.05
C HIS A 412 -33.24 -28.25 28.01
N VAL A 413 -33.23 -28.80 26.78
CA VAL A 413 -32.33 -28.33 25.72
C VAL A 413 -32.82 -27.01 25.09
N ALA A 414 -34.14 -26.81 25.07
CA ALA A 414 -34.73 -25.59 24.55
C ALA A 414 -34.45 -24.35 25.41
N ASP A 415 -34.26 -24.53 26.72
CA ASP A 415 -34.04 -23.42 27.66
C ASP A 415 -32.55 -22.94 27.65
N ALA A 416 -31.62 -23.85 27.54
CA ALA A 416 -30.19 -23.52 27.41
C ALA A 416 -29.89 -22.79 26.08
N LEU A 417 -30.59 -23.10 25.00
CA LEU A 417 -30.46 -22.43 23.70
C LEU A 417 -31.06 -21.02 23.71
N ARG A 418 -32.10 -20.75 24.51
CA ARG A 418 -32.66 -19.39 24.63
C ARG A 418 -31.70 -18.40 25.30
N HIS A 419 -30.91 -18.81 26.26
CA HIS A 419 -29.90 -17.95 26.90
C HIS A 419 -28.67 -17.68 26.01
N LEU A 420 -28.37 -18.53 25.03
CA LEU A 420 -27.27 -18.31 24.06
C LEU A 420 -27.66 -17.41 22.88
N ILE A 421 -28.97 -17.27 22.61
CA ILE A 421 -29.47 -16.50 21.44
C ILE A 421 -29.93 -15.09 21.82
N PHE A 422 -30.29 -14.84 23.09
CA PHE A 422 -30.91 -13.60 23.55
C PHE A 422 -30.23 -12.95 24.78
N GLY A 423 -29.03 -13.38 25.15
CA GLY A 423 -28.21 -12.81 26.22
C GLY A 423 -27.13 -11.86 25.76
#